data_0397d21ed36407b36bea102a4cf7b372
#
_entry.id   0397d21ed36407b36bea102a4cf7b372
#
_cell.length_a   1.000
_cell.length_b   1.000
_cell.length_c   1.000
_cell.angle_alpha   90.00
_cell.angle_beta   90.00
_cell.angle_gamma   90.00
#
_symmetry.space_group_name_H-M   'P 1'
#
loop_
_entity.id
_entity.type
_entity.pdbx_description
1 polymer ?
#
loop_
_entity_poly.entity_id
_entity_poly.type
_entity_poly.pdbx_seq_one_letter_code
_entity_poly.pdbx_strand_id
1 'polypeptide(L)'
;MLDLALGVNATLVTSVNANAASTWTAEMPARFEGWSLGDIAGLCGAWPLPDISDDEYARAEPQPPAIPSEFDSRDQWPKCDATIAHVRDQTDCGSCWAFASTEAFNDRRCISSGDTTLLSVQDTSSCCSGSACSHSNGCVGGSIAGAWAWFVATGAVTGGDYSKAENSTASAGCRPWVYPTCTSNQTHHPDEPLCPKGEYTMYACEEACSNTAYTANAYAADKVRANSTFRIKPYPDSAVQSDMMAHGPVSTLITVFEDFITYKSGVYKHLSGWQLGSHAVEVIGWGNDPSAGKYWWVKNSWGSGWGENGFVKIGHGEIGIENSWTTGYVVSF
;
A
#
# COMPACT_ATOMS: atom_id res chain seq x y z
N MET A 1 27.98 8.03 -3.46
CA MET A 1 27.15 8.12 -2.24
C MET A 1 25.91 8.92 -2.63
N LEU A 2 24.71 8.40 -2.40
CA LEU A 2 23.46 9.13 -2.70
C LEU A 2 23.42 10.42 -1.87
N ASP A 3 23.16 11.55 -2.54
CA ASP A 3 22.91 12.81 -1.85
C ASP A 3 21.39 12.96 -1.63
N LEU A 4 20.93 12.60 -0.45
CA LEU A 4 19.52 12.64 -0.07
C LEU A 4 18.93 14.06 0.01
N ALA A 5 19.76 15.11 -0.06
CA ALA A 5 19.29 16.49 -0.11
C ALA A 5 18.85 16.92 -1.53
N LEU A 6 19.14 16.11 -2.55
CA LEU A 6 18.71 16.41 -3.92
C LEU A 6 17.21 16.15 -4.06
N GLY A 7 16.54 16.99 -4.86
CA GLY A 7 15.16 16.76 -5.29
C GLY A 7 15.05 15.72 -6.40
N VAL A 8 13.81 15.38 -6.77
CA VAL A 8 13.53 14.48 -7.91
C VAL A 8 14.18 15.03 -9.18
N ASN A 9 14.94 14.20 -9.86
CA ASN A 9 15.78 14.62 -10.98
C ASN A 9 15.00 14.70 -12.30
N ALA A 10 14.73 15.92 -12.79
CA ALA A 10 14.07 16.14 -14.08
C ALA A 10 14.83 15.53 -15.28
N THR A 11 16.17 15.38 -15.18
CA THR A 11 16.98 14.72 -16.21
C THR A 11 16.60 13.23 -16.31
N LEU A 12 16.22 12.60 -15.21
CA LEU A 12 15.78 11.22 -15.17
C LEU A 12 14.49 11.03 -15.98
N VAL A 13 13.51 11.92 -15.80
CA VAL A 13 12.26 11.95 -16.59
C VAL A 13 12.56 12.04 -18.10
N THR A 14 13.45 12.96 -18.49
CA THR A 14 13.86 13.14 -19.88
C THR A 14 14.55 11.87 -20.39
N SER A 15 15.43 11.27 -19.59
CA SER A 15 16.19 10.08 -19.94
C SER A 15 15.29 8.86 -20.17
N VAL A 16 14.34 8.63 -19.27
CA VAL A 16 13.35 7.55 -19.40
C VAL A 16 12.51 7.72 -20.66
N ASN A 17 11.98 8.93 -20.88
CA ASN A 17 11.09 9.20 -22.02
C ASN A 17 11.82 9.19 -23.38
N ALA A 18 13.12 9.45 -23.40
CA ALA A 18 13.95 9.36 -24.61
C ALA A 18 14.47 7.93 -24.88
N ASN A 19 14.35 7.02 -23.92
CA ASN A 19 14.82 5.65 -24.08
C ASN A 19 13.83 4.82 -24.91
N ALA A 20 14.19 4.51 -26.15
CA ALA A 20 13.36 3.71 -27.06
C ALA A 20 13.06 2.28 -26.53
N ALA A 21 13.81 1.79 -25.55
CA ALA A 21 13.57 0.50 -24.91
C ALA A 21 12.68 0.60 -23.65
N SER A 22 12.31 1.82 -23.25
CA SER A 22 11.40 2.00 -22.13
C SER A 22 10.01 1.44 -22.43
N THR A 23 9.47 0.69 -21.51
CA THR A 23 8.10 0.15 -21.54
C THR A 23 7.11 1.01 -20.76
N TRP A 24 7.57 2.15 -20.25
CA TRP A 24 6.80 3.08 -19.45
C TRP A 24 7.22 4.54 -19.70
N THR A 25 6.37 5.45 -19.28
CA THR A 25 6.60 6.89 -19.39
C THR A 25 6.80 7.50 -18.00
N ALA A 26 7.64 8.52 -17.92
CA ALA A 26 7.95 9.27 -16.73
C ALA A 26 7.35 10.68 -16.78
N GLU A 27 6.99 11.20 -15.60
CA GLU A 27 6.55 12.59 -15.42
C GLU A 27 7.06 13.09 -14.04
N MET A 28 7.24 14.40 -13.89
CA MET A 28 7.49 14.97 -12.56
C MET A 28 6.20 14.95 -11.77
N PRO A 29 6.10 14.14 -10.70
CA PRO A 29 4.85 14.03 -9.97
C PRO A 29 4.62 15.29 -9.11
N ALA A 30 3.47 15.95 -9.28
CA ALA A 30 3.09 17.13 -8.49
C ALA A 30 3.12 16.82 -6.97
N ARG A 31 2.78 15.58 -6.60
CA ARG A 31 2.82 15.06 -5.22
C ARG A 31 4.16 15.28 -4.51
N PHE A 32 5.26 15.20 -5.26
CA PHE A 32 6.63 15.30 -4.74
C PHE A 32 7.35 16.59 -5.15
N GLU A 33 6.61 17.59 -5.62
CA GLU A 33 7.21 18.87 -5.99
C GLU A 33 7.90 19.53 -4.78
N GLY A 34 9.21 19.74 -4.92
CA GLY A 34 10.05 20.31 -3.89
C GLY A 34 10.47 19.35 -2.76
N TRP A 35 10.07 18.10 -2.81
CA TRP A 35 10.55 17.08 -1.88
C TRP A 35 11.99 16.69 -2.22
N SER A 36 12.80 16.44 -1.20
CA SER A 36 14.11 15.82 -1.37
C SER A 36 13.98 14.30 -1.54
N LEU A 37 15.00 13.66 -2.09
CA LEU A 37 15.08 12.19 -2.12
C LEU A 37 15.07 11.58 -0.71
N GLY A 38 15.53 12.33 0.29
CA GLY A 38 15.48 11.93 1.70
C GLY A 38 14.05 11.88 2.23
N ASP A 39 13.23 12.90 1.92
CA ASP A 39 11.82 12.93 2.31
C ASP A 39 11.06 11.77 1.67
N ILE A 40 11.32 11.49 0.38
CA ILE A 40 10.68 10.37 -0.33
C ILE A 40 11.17 9.01 0.19
N ALA A 41 12.46 8.87 0.51
CA ALA A 41 13.01 7.68 1.14
C ALA A 41 12.33 7.40 2.51
N GLY A 42 11.95 8.45 3.25
CA GLY A 42 11.17 8.35 4.47
C GLY A 42 9.82 7.64 4.30
N LEU A 43 9.20 7.75 3.11
CA LEU A 43 7.96 7.02 2.81
C LEU A 43 8.16 5.50 2.69
N CYS A 44 9.41 5.04 2.51
CA CYS A 44 9.78 3.64 2.33
C CYS A 44 9.94 2.91 3.68
N GLY A 45 8.91 2.96 4.52
CA GLY A 45 8.92 2.41 5.88
C GLY A 45 8.62 0.91 5.98
N ALA A 46 8.83 0.11 4.95
CA ALA A 46 8.58 -1.33 5.02
C ALA A 46 9.84 -2.11 5.41
N TRP A 47 9.74 -2.93 6.45
CA TRP A 47 10.85 -3.75 6.90
C TRP A 47 10.91 -5.08 6.16
N PRO A 48 12.12 -5.56 5.83
CA PRO A 48 12.28 -6.87 5.22
C PRO A 48 11.64 -7.95 6.10
N LEU A 49 11.01 -8.92 5.44
CA LEU A 49 10.47 -10.08 6.15
C LEU A 49 11.61 -11.07 6.46
N PRO A 50 11.58 -11.72 7.64
CA PRO A 50 12.52 -12.79 7.93
C PRO A 50 12.33 -13.96 6.97
N ASP A 51 13.40 -14.68 6.70
CA ASP A 51 13.29 -15.97 6.01
C ASP A 51 12.45 -16.93 6.84
N ILE A 52 11.61 -17.71 6.17
CA ILE A 52 10.82 -18.77 6.77
C ILE A 52 11.10 -20.09 6.04
N SER A 53 10.88 -21.20 6.72
CA SER A 53 11.03 -22.51 6.12
C SER A 53 9.89 -22.81 5.13
N ASP A 54 10.12 -23.76 4.25
CA ASP A 54 9.15 -24.10 3.19
C ASP A 54 7.78 -24.56 3.71
N ASP A 55 7.72 -25.14 4.88
CA ASP A 55 6.52 -25.61 5.55
C ASP A 55 5.74 -24.53 6.29
N GLU A 56 6.36 -23.35 6.52
CA GLU A 56 5.70 -22.17 7.08
C GLU A 56 4.94 -21.34 6.04
N TYR A 57 5.18 -21.58 4.73
CA TYR A 57 4.35 -20.99 3.71
C TYR A 57 2.96 -21.67 3.68
N ALA A 58 1.93 -20.89 3.36
CA ALA A 58 0.61 -21.46 3.15
C ALA A 58 0.65 -22.57 2.10
N ARG A 59 -0.16 -23.57 2.31
CA ARG A 59 -0.45 -24.52 1.23
C ARG A 59 -1.14 -23.74 0.11
N ALA A 60 -0.66 -23.95 -1.11
CA ALA A 60 -1.30 -23.33 -2.27
C ALA A 60 -2.79 -23.71 -2.30
N GLU A 61 -3.63 -22.74 -2.58
CA GLU A 61 -5.04 -22.98 -2.91
C GLU A 61 -5.13 -24.01 -4.03
N PRO A 62 -6.19 -24.82 -4.06
CA PRO A 62 -6.42 -25.71 -5.18
C PRO A 62 -6.33 -24.92 -6.48
N GLN A 63 -5.40 -25.32 -7.35
CA GLN A 63 -5.21 -24.62 -8.62
C GLN A 63 -6.53 -24.60 -9.40
N PRO A 64 -7.03 -23.45 -9.83
CA PRO A 64 -8.15 -23.41 -10.74
C PRO A 64 -7.78 -24.14 -12.05
N PRO A 65 -8.76 -24.61 -12.83
CA PRO A 65 -8.51 -25.34 -14.08
C PRO A 65 -7.63 -24.57 -15.06
N ALA A 66 -7.68 -23.24 -15.02
CA ALA A 66 -6.80 -22.34 -15.75
C ALA A 66 -6.66 -21.01 -15.02
N ILE A 67 -5.44 -20.48 -14.96
CA ILE A 67 -5.18 -19.11 -14.55
C ILE A 67 -5.30 -18.24 -15.80
N PRO A 68 -6.15 -17.20 -15.80
CA PRO A 68 -6.29 -16.31 -16.95
C PRO A 68 -5.02 -15.50 -17.20
N SER A 69 -4.81 -15.04 -18.43
CA SER A 69 -3.68 -14.17 -18.81
C SER A 69 -3.75 -12.79 -18.15
N GLU A 70 -4.95 -12.36 -17.79
CA GLU A 70 -5.24 -11.08 -17.16
C GLU A 70 -6.27 -11.28 -16.05
N PHE A 71 -6.13 -10.55 -14.97
CA PHE A 71 -7.04 -10.56 -13.83
C PHE A 71 -7.00 -9.20 -13.13
N ASP A 72 -8.17 -8.68 -12.80
CA ASP A 72 -8.33 -7.48 -12.00
C ASP A 72 -9.39 -7.74 -10.93
N SER A 73 -9.01 -7.54 -9.68
CA SER A 73 -9.92 -7.76 -8.55
C SER A 73 -11.15 -6.84 -8.59
N ARG A 74 -11.04 -5.66 -9.21
CA ARG A 74 -12.16 -4.72 -9.38
C ARG A 74 -13.23 -5.29 -10.30
N ASP A 75 -12.82 -5.90 -11.39
CA ASP A 75 -13.72 -6.55 -12.36
C ASP A 75 -14.32 -7.84 -11.80
N GLN A 76 -13.51 -8.60 -11.04
CA GLN A 76 -13.94 -9.86 -10.44
C GLN A 76 -15.01 -9.64 -9.35
N TRP A 77 -14.87 -8.57 -8.56
CA TRP A 77 -15.80 -8.24 -7.48
C TRP A 77 -16.39 -6.81 -7.63
N PRO A 78 -17.29 -6.60 -8.59
CA PRO A 78 -17.80 -5.26 -8.91
C PRO A 78 -18.57 -4.59 -7.75
N LYS A 79 -19.04 -5.35 -6.76
CA LYS A 79 -19.63 -4.78 -5.53
C LYS A 79 -18.58 -4.19 -4.59
N CYS A 80 -17.33 -4.60 -4.72
CA CYS A 80 -16.20 -4.11 -3.95
C CYS A 80 -15.28 -3.19 -4.77
N ASP A 81 -15.61 -2.89 -6.03
CA ASP A 81 -14.80 -2.03 -6.90
C ASP A 81 -14.49 -0.70 -6.21
N ALA A 82 -15.49 -0.04 -5.65
CA ALA A 82 -15.29 1.24 -4.95
C ALA A 82 -14.32 1.16 -3.76
N THR A 83 -14.15 -0.01 -3.14
CA THR A 83 -13.19 -0.26 -2.06
C THR A 83 -11.81 -0.60 -2.63
N ILE A 84 -11.75 -1.52 -3.59
CA ILE A 84 -10.49 -1.96 -4.22
C ILE A 84 -9.84 -0.84 -5.02
N ALA A 85 -10.64 0.00 -5.71
CA ALA A 85 -10.16 1.16 -6.46
C ALA A 85 -9.83 2.38 -5.57
N HIS A 86 -10.12 2.33 -4.27
CA HIS A 86 -9.91 3.44 -3.38
C HIS A 86 -8.42 3.60 -3.03
N VAL A 87 -7.78 4.56 -3.66
CA VAL A 87 -6.37 4.89 -3.43
C VAL A 87 -6.24 5.85 -2.27
N ARG A 88 -5.47 5.47 -1.26
CA ARG A 88 -5.20 6.27 -0.07
C ARG A 88 -3.86 7.01 -0.17
N ASP A 89 -3.62 7.95 0.72
CA ASP A 89 -2.36 8.69 0.80
C ASP A 89 -1.76 8.57 2.21
N GLN A 90 -0.56 7.96 2.30
CA GLN A 90 0.18 7.82 3.56
C GLN A 90 0.79 9.14 4.05
N THR A 91 0.69 10.20 3.25
CA THR A 91 1.22 11.54 3.54
C THR A 91 2.74 11.53 3.73
N ASP A 92 3.29 12.30 4.66
CA ASP A 92 4.72 12.32 4.99
C ASP A 92 4.99 11.38 6.20
N CYS A 93 4.73 10.08 6.00
CA CYS A 93 4.82 9.08 7.05
C CYS A 93 5.24 7.73 6.47
N GLY A 94 6.30 7.12 7.01
CA GLY A 94 6.79 5.79 6.62
C GLY A 94 5.86 4.63 7.01
N SER A 95 4.55 4.78 6.80
CA SER A 95 3.49 3.84 7.18
C SER A 95 2.98 2.95 6.05
N CYS A 96 3.68 2.86 4.93
CA CYS A 96 3.29 2.02 3.79
C CYS A 96 2.96 0.57 4.19
N TRP A 97 3.67 0.02 5.17
CA TRP A 97 3.42 -1.30 5.75
C TRP A 97 2.00 -1.44 6.31
N ALA A 98 1.50 -0.40 6.98
CA ALA A 98 0.16 -0.37 7.55
C ALA A 98 -0.90 -0.10 6.46
N PHE A 99 -0.62 0.78 5.48
CA PHE A 99 -1.51 1.04 4.34
C PHE A 99 -1.74 -0.23 3.53
N ALA A 100 -0.69 -0.82 2.96
CA ALA A 100 -0.80 -2.00 2.11
C ALA A 100 -1.49 -3.18 2.81
N SER A 101 -1.21 -3.40 4.11
CA SER A 101 -1.83 -4.48 4.87
C SER A 101 -3.30 -4.20 5.18
N THR A 102 -3.63 -2.97 5.59
CA THR A 102 -5.01 -2.59 5.95
C THR A 102 -5.89 -2.54 4.70
N GLU A 103 -5.38 -2.07 3.57
CA GLU A 103 -6.12 -2.03 2.31
C GLU A 103 -6.43 -3.45 1.81
N ALA A 104 -5.44 -4.34 1.76
CA ALA A 104 -5.66 -5.74 1.39
C ALA A 104 -6.64 -6.46 2.36
N PHE A 105 -6.55 -6.17 3.67
CA PHE A 105 -7.50 -6.68 4.64
C PHE A 105 -8.93 -6.16 4.38
N ASN A 106 -9.06 -4.87 4.12
CA ASN A 106 -10.31 -4.21 3.83
C ASN A 106 -10.98 -4.75 2.56
N ASP A 107 -10.21 -4.92 1.50
CA ASP A 107 -10.69 -5.43 0.22
C ASP A 107 -11.15 -6.90 0.34
N ARG A 108 -10.38 -7.75 1.01
CA ARG A 108 -10.77 -9.13 1.34
C ARG A 108 -12.00 -9.20 2.24
N ARG A 109 -12.15 -8.25 3.17
CA ARG A 109 -13.36 -8.12 4.00
C ARG A 109 -14.58 -7.80 3.14
N CYS A 110 -14.47 -6.83 2.24
CA CYS A 110 -15.53 -6.53 1.31
C CYS A 110 -15.92 -7.75 0.46
N ILE A 111 -14.94 -8.44 -0.09
CA ILE A 111 -15.15 -9.64 -0.93
C ILE A 111 -15.87 -10.74 -0.16
N SER A 112 -15.53 -10.95 1.11
CA SER A 112 -16.09 -12.04 1.92
C SER A 112 -17.48 -11.69 2.52
N SER A 113 -17.72 -10.41 2.87
CA SER A 113 -18.91 -9.99 3.64
C SER A 113 -19.83 -9.00 2.90
N GLY A 114 -19.31 -8.35 1.86
CA GLY A 114 -19.98 -7.23 1.20
C GLY A 114 -19.89 -5.90 1.96
N ASP A 115 -19.12 -5.83 3.06
CA ASP A 115 -18.98 -4.61 3.86
C ASP A 115 -17.89 -3.71 3.26
N THR A 116 -18.28 -2.54 2.77
CA THR A 116 -17.44 -1.54 2.11
C THR A 116 -16.88 -0.49 3.08
N THR A 117 -17.15 -0.60 4.39
CA THR A 117 -16.65 0.36 5.38
C THR A 117 -15.14 0.24 5.49
N LEU A 118 -14.42 1.35 5.33
CA LEU A 118 -12.97 1.35 5.40
C LEU A 118 -12.44 1.03 6.80
N LEU A 119 -11.40 0.20 6.85
CA LEU A 119 -10.64 -0.08 8.05
C LEU A 119 -9.58 1.02 8.29
N SER A 120 -9.26 1.22 9.55
CA SER A 120 -8.39 2.29 10.01
C SER A 120 -6.91 1.97 9.84
N VAL A 121 -6.27 2.64 8.90
CA VAL A 121 -4.80 2.67 8.84
C VAL A 121 -4.22 3.40 10.04
N GLN A 122 -4.93 4.42 10.58
CA GLN A 122 -4.50 5.12 11.81
C GLN A 122 -4.37 4.16 12.99
N ASP A 123 -5.34 3.28 13.16
CA ASP A 123 -5.32 2.27 14.22
C ASP A 123 -4.19 1.26 14.02
N THR A 124 -4.03 0.75 12.79
CA THR A 124 -2.93 -0.15 12.44
C THR A 124 -1.58 0.50 12.71
N SER A 125 -1.35 1.71 12.22
CA SER A 125 -0.05 2.39 12.34
C SER A 125 0.30 2.73 13.79
N SER A 126 -0.68 3.14 14.61
CA SER A 126 -0.41 3.59 15.98
C SER A 126 -0.44 2.48 17.02
N CYS A 127 -1.28 1.44 16.81
CA CYS A 127 -1.52 0.41 17.82
C CYS A 127 -0.85 -0.94 17.55
N CYS A 128 -0.52 -1.23 16.28
CA CYS A 128 0.29 -2.38 15.93
C CYS A 128 1.76 -2.10 16.23
N SER A 129 2.22 -2.45 17.43
CA SER A 129 3.57 -2.15 17.91
C SER A 129 4.13 -3.27 18.80
N GLY A 130 5.40 -3.17 19.16
CA GLY A 130 6.06 -4.14 20.02
C GLY A 130 6.22 -5.52 19.38
N SER A 131 6.49 -6.53 20.20
CA SER A 131 6.77 -7.91 19.73
C SER A 131 5.57 -8.56 19.03
N ALA A 132 4.34 -8.21 19.42
CA ALA A 132 3.12 -8.71 18.79
C ALA A 132 2.94 -8.23 17.34
N CYS A 133 3.68 -7.21 16.93
CA CYS A 133 3.62 -6.61 15.62
C CYS A 133 5.00 -6.51 14.94
N SER A 134 5.87 -7.47 15.22
CA SER A 134 7.25 -7.50 14.69
C SER A 134 8.03 -6.20 14.96
N HIS A 135 7.77 -5.57 16.10
CA HIS A 135 8.34 -4.29 16.51
C HIS A 135 8.02 -3.10 15.61
N SER A 136 6.98 -3.17 14.80
CA SER A 136 6.51 -2.06 13.97
C SER A 136 6.34 -0.78 14.79
N ASN A 137 6.64 0.38 14.19
CA ASN A 137 6.72 1.67 14.89
C ASN A 137 6.21 2.83 14.03
N GLY A 138 4.91 2.85 13.76
CA GLY A 138 4.23 3.97 13.11
C GLY A 138 4.87 4.46 11.82
N CYS A 139 5.23 5.74 11.78
CA CYS A 139 5.89 6.39 10.63
C CYS A 139 7.35 5.98 10.45
N VAL A 140 8.01 5.42 11.47
CA VAL A 140 9.41 4.97 11.35
C VAL A 140 9.51 3.71 10.47
N GLY A 141 8.44 2.92 10.43
CA GLY A 141 8.36 1.72 9.61
C GLY A 141 7.78 0.52 10.34
N GLY A 142 7.55 -0.56 9.59
CA GLY A 142 6.99 -1.79 10.15
C GLY A 142 6.91 -2.95 9.15
N SER A 143 6.33 -4.03 9.64
CA SER A 143 6.24 -5.30 8.94
C SER A 143 4.81 -5.59 8.48
N ILE A 144 4.64 -5.90 7.19
CA ILE A 144 3.33 -6.36 6.67
C ILE A 144 2.88 -7.66 7.34
N ALA A 145 3.80 -8.59 7.63
CA ALA A 145 3.47 -9.82 8.34
C ALA A 145 3.07 -9.55 9.81
N GLY A 146 3.72 -8.56 10.46
CA GLY A 146 3.33 -8.09 11.79
C GLY A 146 1.92 -7.50 11.80
N ALA A 147 1.57 -6.68 10.81
CA ALA A 147 0.24 -6.11 10.67
C ALA A 147 -0.83 -7.22 10.50
N TRP A 148 -0.61 -8.18 9.62
CA TRP A 148 -1.53 -9.29 9.43
C TRP A 148 -1.69 -10.17 10.68
N ALA A 149 -0.59 -10.45 11.41
CA ALA A 149 -0.66 -11.16 12.70
C ALA A 149 -1.47 -10.36 13.74
N TRP A 150 -1.33 -9.04 13.76
CA TRP A 150 -2.09 -8.17 14.64
C TRP A 150 -3.58 -8.12 14.24
N PHE A 151 -3.94 -8.16 12.95
CA PHE A 151 -5.34 -8.28 12.53
C PHE A 151 -6.00 -9.56 13.04
N VAL A 152 -5.25 -10.67 13.12
CA VAL A 152 -5.77 -11.92 13.69
C VAL A 152 -5.94 -11.79 15.20
N ALA A 153 -4.94 -11.28 15.89
CA ALA A 153 -4.92 -11.25 17.35
C ALA A 153 -5.83 -10.16 17.94
N THR A 154 -5.84 -8.98 17.33
CA THR A 154 -6.46 -7.77 17.89
C THR A 154 -7.55 -7.21 16.98
N GLY A 155 -7.34 -7.20 15.67
CA GLY A 155 -8.22 -6.57 14.69
C GLY A 155 -7.95 -5.07 14.52
N ALA A 156 -8.49 -4.48 13.47
CA ALA A 156 -8.50 -3.05 13.21
C ALA A 156 -9.92 -2.49 13.39
N VAL A 157 -10.04 -1.25 13.88
CA VAL A 157 -11.33 -0.55 13.90
C VAL A 157 -11.62 0.07 12.53
N THR A 158 -12.82 0.59 12.33
CA THR A 158 -13.18 1.37 11.14
C THR A 158 -12.48 2.73 11.13
N GLY A 159 -12.17 3.25 9.93
CA GLY A 159 -11.59 4.58 9.78
C GLY A 159 -11.21 4.89 8.33
N GLY A 160 -11.78 5.98 7.84
CA GLY A 160 -11.50 6.50 6.50
C GLY A 160 -10.22 7.36 6.43
N ASP A 161 -10.18 8.21 5.42
CA ASP A 161 -9.04 9.09 5.15
C ASP A 161 -9.10 10.39 5.96
N TYR A 162 -8.03 11.15 5.85
CA TYR A 162 -8.01 12.51 6.40
C TYR A 162 -9.04 13.41 5.70
N SER A 163 -9.72 14.23 6.48
CA SER A 163 -10.54 15.33 5.96
C SER A 163 -10.48 16.53 6.90
N LYS A 164 -10.35 17.72 6.32
CA LYS A 164 -10.48 18.98 7.06
C LYS A 164 -11.93 19.27 7.48
N ALA A 165 -12.90 18.68 6.78
CA ALA A 165 -14.32 18.88 7.08
C ALA A 165 -14.76 17.93 8.20
N GLU A 166 -15.32 18.50 9.27
CA GLU A 166 -15.96 17.71 10.30
C GLU A 166 -17.14 16.90 9.69
N ASN A 167 -17.30 15.67 10.12
CA ASN A 167 -18.34 14.73 9.62
C ASN A 167 -18.28 14.44 8.12
N SER A 168 -17.12 14.57 7.50
CA SER A 168 -16.91 14.14 6.12
C SER A 168 -17.06 12.63 5.99
N THR A 169 -17.62 12.15 4.88
CA THR A 169 -17.67 10.72 4.55
C THR A 169 -16.25 10.16 4.36
N ALA A 170 -15.27 10.97 3.95
CA ALA A 170 -13.88 10.56 3.81
C ALA A 170 -13.25 10.19 5.17
N SER A 171 -13.58 10.92 6.24
CA SER A 171 -13.12 10.66 7.61
C SER A 171 -14.13 9.84 8.44
N ALA A 172 -14.93 8.99 7.78
CA ALA A 172 -15.90 8.13 8.46
C ALA A 172 -15.20 7.06 9.34
N GLY A 173 -15.96 6.48 10.27
CA GLY A 173 -15.47 5.41 11.15
C GLY A 173 -14.90 5.90 12.47
N CYS A 174 -14.39 4.97 13.27
CA CYS A 174 -13.93 5.19 14.64
C CYS A 174 -12.61 5.98 14.70
N ARG A 175 -11.61 5.62 13.87
CA ARG A 175 -10.29 6.26 13.84
C ARG A 175 -9.84 6.57 12.41
N PRO A 176 -10.33 7.65 11.79
CA PRO A 176 -9.86 8.07 10.47
C PRO A 176 -8.38 8.49 10.50
N TRP A 177 -7.74 8.51 9.32
CA TRP A 177 -6.37 9.02 9.17
C TRP A 177 -6.30 10.49 9.57
N VAL A 178 -5.30 10.85 10.35
CA VAL A 178 -5.24 12.19 10.98
C VAL A 178 -4.25 13.15 10.33
N TYR A 179 -3.37 12.65 9.46
CA TYR A 179 -2.37 13.50 8.82
C TYR A 179 -2.88 13.99 7.47
N PRO A 180 -2.85 15.32 7.23
CA PRO A 180 -3.16 15.88 5.92
C PRO A 180 -2.06 15.54 4.91
N THR A 181 -2.40 15.57 3.64
CA THR A 181 -1.40 15.77 2.59
C THR A 181 -0.65 17.06 2.88
N CYS A 182 0.64 17.08 2.60
CA CYS A 182 1.48 18.23 2.83
C CYS A 182 2.34 18.53 1.61
N THR A 183 2.83 19.75 1.52
CA THR A 183 3.68 20.23 0.43
C THR A 183 4.95 20.88 0.96
N SER A 184 6.02 20.82 0.21
CA SER A 184 7.19 21.69 0.42
C SER A 184 7.10 23.01 -0.35
N ASN A 185 6.11 23.16 -1.24
CA ASN A 185 5.91 24.34 -2.09
C ASN A 185 4.48 24.88 -2.04
N GLN A 186 4.17 25.67 -1.00
CA GLN A 186 2.86 26.30 -0.84
C GLN A 186 2.50 27.31 -1.96
N THR A 187 3.45 27.75 -2.77
CA THR A 187 3.15 28.62 -3.91
C THR A 187 2.32 27.89 -4.96
N HIS A 188 2.60 26.61 -5.18
CA HIS A 188 1.86 25.76 -6.11
C HIS A 188 0.71 24.98 -5.44
N HIS A 189 0.81 24.74 -4.14
CA HIS A 189 -0.19 24.00 -3.36
C HIS A 189 -0.64 24.83 -2.13
N PRO A 190 -1.37 25.94 -2.33
CA PRO A 190 -1.69 26.88 -1.26
C PRO A 190 -2.65 26.33 -0.19
N ASP A 191 -3.41 25.31 -0.54
CA ASP A 191 -4.40 24.67 0.36
C ASP A 191 -3.80 23.55 1.23
N GLU A 192 -2.56 23.13 0.95
CA GLU A 192 -1.86 22.12 1.72
C GLU A 192 -0.95 22.74 2.78
N PRO A 193 -0.85 22.17 3.98
CA PRO A 193 0.13 22.60 4.96
C PRO A 193 1.55 22.29 4.47
N LEU A 194 2.55 23.02 4.99
CA LEU A 194 3.94 22.63 4.80
C LEU A 194 4.18 21.28 5.49
N CYS A 195 4.94 20.42 4.80
CA CYS A 195 5.41 19.18 5.42
C CYS A 195 6.23 19.49 6.67
N PRO A 196 6.13 18.66 7.72
CA PRO A 196 6.96 18.83 8.90
C PRO A 196 8.45 18.69 8.52
N LYS A 197 9.33 19.20 9.35
CA LYS A 197 10.76 18.91 9.21
C LYS A 197 11.02 17.48 9.68
N GLY A 198 11.28 16.60 8.74
CA GLY A 198 11.25 15.16 8.92
C GLY A 198 9.82 14.64 8.82
N GLU A 199 9.65 13.35 8.99
CA GLU A 199 8.34 12.68 8.88
C GLU A 199 7.38 13.09 10.01
N TYR A 200 6.08 12.90 9.78
CA TYR A 200 5.09 12.97 10.86
C TYR A 200 5.44 11.99 11.97
N THR A 201 5.34 12.46 13.20
CA THR A 201 5.45 11.57 14.38
C THR A 201 4.12 10.88 14.62
N MET A 202 4.11 9.55 14.64
CA MET A 202 2.89 8.80 14.91
C MET A 202 2.36 9.10 16.31
N TYR A 203 1.07 9.39 16.42
CA TYR A 203 0.39 9.51 17.69
C TYR A 203 0.43 8.19 18.45
N ALA A 204 0.49 8.29 19.78
CA ALA A 204 0.42 7.13 20.66
C ALA A 204 -0.87 6.34 20.40
N CYS A 205 -0.82 5.03 20.63
CA CYS A 205 -2.01 4.20 20.58
C CYS A 205 -3.00 4.64 21.66
N GLU A 206 -4.17 5.06 21.24
CA GLU A 206 -5.31 5.30 22.13
C GLU A 206 -6.40 4.32 21.77
N GLU A 207 -6.82 3.51 22.75
CA GLU A 207 -7.91 2.54 22.57
C GLU A 207 -9.29 3.22 22.68
N ALA A 208 -9.46 4.27 21.86
CA ALA A 208 -10.66 5.10 21.80
C ALA A 208 -10.90 5.56 20.35
N CYS A 209 -12.17 5.79 19.99
CA CYS A 209 -12.51 6.44 18.73
C CYS A 209 -12.11 7.91 18.80
N SER A 210 -11.27 8.36 17.86
CA SER A 210 -10.88 9.77 17.74
C SER A 210 -11.96 10.61 17.05
N ASN A 211 -12.81 9.96 16.21
CA ASN A 211 -13.95 10.62 15.58
C ASN A 211 -15.13 10.71 16.55
N THR A 212 -15.36 11.89 17.12
CA THR A 212 -16.45 12.13 18.08
C THR A 212 -17.84 12.06 17.46
N ALA A 213 -17.96 12.16 16.12
CA ALA A 213 -19.21 11.99 15.40
C ALA A 213 -19.55 10.51 15.15
N TYR A 214 -18.60 9.61 15.34
CA TYR A 214 -18.82 8.18 15.19
C TYR A 214 -19.47 7.61 16.46
N THR A 215 -20.71 7.17 16.33
CA THR A 215 -21.51 6.67 17.47
C THR A 215 -22.01 5.23 17.29
N ALA A 216 -21.61 4.56 16.21
CA ALA A 216 -22.09 3.22 15.90
C ALA A 216 -21.60 2.17 16.90
N ASN A 217 -20.28 2.21 17.24
CA ASN A 217 -19.66 1.27 18.16
C ASN A 217 -18.63 1.99 19.07
N ALA A 218 -18.44 1.45 20.27
CA ALA A 218 -17.25 1.77 21.05
C ALA A 218 -16.01 1.11 20.41
N TYR A 219 -14.82 1.66 20.63
CA TYR A 219 -13.56 1.19 20.04
C TYR A 219 -13.37 -0.33 20.09
N ALA A 220 -13.55 -0.95 21.24
CA ALA A 220 -13.38 -2.40 21.41
C ALA A 220 -14.42 -3.23 20.62
N ALA A 221 -15.63 -2.69 20.47
CA ALA A 221 -16.71 -3.36 19.72
C ALA A 221 -16.62 -3.10 18.20
N ASP A 222 -15.84 -2.12 17.79
CA ASP A 222 -15.62 -1.78 16.39
C ASP A 222 -14.49 -2.61 15.73
N LYS A 223 -13.74 -3.39 16.50
CA LYS A 223 -12.65 -4.22 16.03
C LYS A 223 -13.11 -5.32 15.07
N VAL A 224 -12.59 -5.28 13.87
CA VAL A 224 -12.72 -6.32 12.83
C VAL A 224 -11.46 -7.17 12.83
N ARG A 225 -11.59 -8.49 12.88
CA ARG A 225 -10.46 -9.42 12.92
C ARG A 225 -10.35 -10.24 11.63
N ALA A 226 -9.12 -10.55 11.25
CA ALA A 226 -8.84 -11.60 10.29
C ALA A 226 -8.88 -12.98 10.98
N ASN A 227 -9.17 -14.03 10.22
CA ASN A 227 -9.23 -15.40 10.75
C ASN A 227 -7.87 -16.08 10.80
N SER A 228 -6.99 -15.72 9.86
CA SER A 228 -5.64 -16.26 9.76
C SER A 228 -4.73 -15.28 9.04
N THR A 229 -3.43 -15.52 9.12
CA THR A 229 -2.41 -14.87 8.32
C THR A 229 -1.42 -15.90 7.83
N PHE A 230 -0.86 -15.66 6.64
CA PHE A 230 0.14 -16.53 6.04
C PHE A 230 0.95 -15.80 4.97
N ARG A 231 2.09 -16.38 4.63
CA ARG A 231 2.89 -15.98 3.46
C ARG A 231 2.67 -16.99 2.34
N ILE A 232 2.69 -16.50 1.10
CA ILE A 232 2.57 -17.35 -0.09
C ILE A 232 3.97 -17.48 -0.70
N LYS A 233 4.31 -18.67 -1.18
CA LYS A 233 5.60 -18.88 -1.85
C LYS A 233 5.77 -17.93 -3.02
N PRO A 234 6.96 -17.34 -3.21
CA PRO A 234 7.27 -16.48 -4.34
C PRO A 234 7.03 -17.15 -5.70
N TYR A 235 7.29 -18.42 -5.78
CA TYR A 235 7.17 -19.21 -7.01
C TYR A 235 6.52 -20.58 -6.75
N PRO A 236 5.75 -21.11 -7.70
CA PRO A 236 5.32 -20.48 -8.95
C PRO A 236 4.27 -19.37 -8.71
N ASP A 237 4.16 -18.41 -9.62
CA ASP A 237 3.18 -17.31 -9.56
C ASP A 237 1.75 -17.81 -9.37
N SER A 238 1.46 -19.00 -9.92
CA SER A 238 0.15 -19.63 -9.80
C SER A 238 -0.33 -19.77 -8.34
N ALA A 239 0.57 -19.78 -7.37
CA ALA A 239 0.20 -19.85 -5.95
C ALA A 239 -0.50 -18.55 -5.52
N VAL A 240 0.11 -17.40 -5.75
CA VAL A 240 -0.49 -16.09 -5.41
C VAL A 240 -1.67 -15.78 -6.31
N GLN A 241 -1.60 -16.14 -7.59
CA GLN A 241 -2.70 -15.92 -8.54
C GLN A 241 -3.96 -16.70 -8.14
N SER A 242 -3.81 -17.96 -7.70
CA SER A 242 -4.94 -18.78 -7.23
C SER A 242 -5.56 -18.20 -5.97
N ASP A 243 -4.73 -17.74 -5.01
CA ASP A 243 -5.20 -17.12 -3.79
C ASP A 243 -5.95 -15.79 -4.10
N MET A 244 -5.37 -14.94 -4.97
CA MET A 244 -6.02 -13.70 -5.38
C MET A 244 -7.36 -13.94 -6.09
N MET A 245 -7.46 -14.93 -6.97
CA MET A 245 -8.71 -15.29 -7.65
C MET A 245 -9.77 -15.78 -6.68
N ALA A 246 -9.40 -16.40 -5.58
CA ALA A 246 -10.31 -16.95 -4.58
C ALA A 246 -10.71 -15.95 -3.51
N HIS A 247 -9.78 -15.08 -3.08
CA HIS A 247 -9.91 -14.30 -1.85
C HIS A 247 -9.64 -12.79 -2.02
N GLY A 248 -9.06 -12.35 -3.13
CA GLY A 248 -8.79 -10.94 -3.42
C GLY A 248 -7.33 -10.50 -3.19
N PRO A 249 -7.10 -9.17 -3.16
CA PRO A 249 -5.78 -8.55 -3.13
C PRO A 249 -4.83 -9.06 -2.03
N VAL A 250 -3.53 -8.91 -2.28
CA VAL A 250 -2.45 -9.31 -1.35
C VAL A 250 -1.46 -8.18 -1.14
N SER A 251 -0.81 -8.16 0.02
CA SER A 251 0.29 -7.22 0.32
C SER A 251 1.63 -7.82 -0.09
N THR A 252 2.55 -6.98 -0.57
CA THR A 252 3.94 -7.37 -0.83
C THR A 252 4.89 -6.20 -0.61
N LEU A 253 6.19 -6.46 -0.75
CA LEU A 253 7.25 -5.46 -0.68
C LEU A 253 7.86 -5.25 -2.06
N ILE A 254 8.26 -4.01 -2.31
CA ILE A 254 9.04 -3.61 -3.49
C ILE A 254 10.26 -2.78 -3.06
N THR A 255 11.27 -2.77 -3.89
CA THR A 255 12.39 -1.83 -3.77
C THR A 255 12.07 -0.57 -4.57
N VAL A 256 12.04 0.58 -3.92
CA VAL A 256 11.85 1.88 -4.58
C VAL A 256 13.20 2.38 -5.08
N PHE A 257 13.26 2.78 -6.35
CA PHE A 257 14.37 3.48 -6.98
C PHE A 257 13.95 4.90 -7.36
N GLU A 258 14.90 5.78 -7.65
CA GLU A 258 14.61 7.17 -8.03
C GLU A 258 13.67 7.28 -9.23
N ASP A 259 13.81 6.40 -10.22
CA ASP A 259 12.97 6.42 -11.41
C ASP A 259 11.53 5.96 -11.13
N PHE A 260 11.30 5.11 -10.13
CA PHE A 260 9.95 4.70 -9.72
C PHE A 260 9.09 5.89 -9.27
N ILE A 261 9.72 6.90 -8.63
CA ILE A 261 9.03 8.12 -8.20
C ILE A 261 8.35 8.81 -9.38
N THR A 262 9.01 8.79 -10.55
CA THR A 262 8.58 9.52 -11.75
C THR A 262 7.62 8.72 -12.64
N TYR A 263 7.21 7.53 -12.23
CA TYR A 263 6.31 6.70 -13.02
C TYR A 263 5.00 7.41 -13.32
N LYS A 264 4.61 7.39 -14.62
CA LYS A 264 3.33 7.94 -15.10
C LYS A 264 2.39 6.89 -15.65
N SER A 265 2.86 6.04 -16.56
CA SER A 265 2.04 5.00 -17.20
C SER A 265 2.88 3.97 -17.93
N GLY A 266 2.28 2.83 -18.27
CA GLY A 266 2.94 1.71 -18.94
C GLY A 266 3.42 0.65 -17.96
N VAL A 267 4.27 -0.28 -18.37
CA VAL A 267 4.79 -1.34 -17.50
C VAL A 267 6.17 -0.93 -16.99
N TYR A 268 6.22 -0.58 -15.71
CA TYR A 268 7.44 -0.17 -15.04
C TYR A 268 8.47 -1.29 -15.03
N LYS A 269 9.67 -0.96 -15.45
CA LYS A 269 10.92 -1.71 -15.27
C LYS A 269 11.98 -0.72 -14.84
N HIS A 270 12.77 -1.07 -13.83
CA HIS A 270 13.83 -0.19 -13.36
C HIS A 270 14.87 0.06 -14.47
N LEU A 271 15.14 1.33 -14.76
CA LEU A 271 16.07 1.75 -15.78
C LEU A 271 17.29 2.47 -15.21
N SER A 272 17.11 3.29 -14.20
CA SER A 272 18.18 4.14 -13.68
C SER A 272 17.83 4.76 -12.32
N GLY A 273 18.87 5.16 -11.60
CA GLY A 273 18.74 5.84 -10.32
C GLY A 273 19.12 4.94 -9.13
N TRP A 274 19.25 5.57 -7.97
CA TRP A 274 19.65 4.89 -6.74
C TRP A 274 18.45 4.27 -6.04
N GLN A 275 18.72 3.21 -5.30
CA GLN A 275 17.74 2.63 -4.38
C GLN A 275 17.48 3.61 -3.22
N LEU A 276 16.21 3.85 -2.92
CA LEU A 276 15.76 4.72 -1.82
C LEU A 276 15.35 3.94 -0.58
N GLY A 277 14.65 2.80 -0.75
CA GLY A 277 14.22 1.99 0.38
C GLY A 277 13.29 0.85 -0.02
N SER A 278 12.78 0.16 0.99
CA SER A 278 11.75 -0.88 0.84
C SER A 278 10.37 -0.28 1.13
N HIS A 279 9.41 -0.57 0.27
CA HIS A 279 8.06 -0.03 0.31
C HIS A 279 7.03 -1.15 0.22
N ALA A 280 5.97 -1.05 0.98
CA ALA A 280 4.88 -2.02 0.94
C ALA A 280 3.76 -1.51 0.03
N VAL A 281 3.23 -2.40 -0.79
CA VAL A 281 2.15 -2.13 -1.74
C VAL A 281 1.12 -3.24 -1.73
N GLU A 282 -0.05 -2.95 -2.29
CA GLU A 282 -1.09 -3.93 -2.52
C GLU A 282 -1.13 -4.34 -3.98
N VAL A 283 -1.19 -5.64 -4.25
CA VAL A 283 -1.35 -6.20 -5.59
C VAL A 283 -2.80 -6.64 -5.78
N ILE A 284 -3.44 -6.08 -6.80
CA ILE A 284 -4.86 -6.29 -7.10
C ILE A 284 -5.11 -7.15 -8.34
N GLY A 285 -4.06 -7.51 -9.07
CA GLY A 285 -4.20 -8.28 -10.30
C GLY A 285 -2.92 -8.41 -11.09
N TRP A 286 -3.04 -8.88 -12.31
CA TRP A 286 -1.95 -9.06 -13.26
C TRP A 286 -2.45 -8.96 -14.70
N GLY A 287 -1.52 -8.81 -15.63
CA GLY A 287 -1.80 -8.82 -17.05
C GLY A 287 -0.58 -9.13 -17.89
N ASN A 288 -0.75 -9.03 -19.20
CA ASN A 288 0.31 -9.24 -20.18
C ASN A 288 0.26 -8.15 -21.25
N ASP A 289 1.24 -7.25 -21.21
CA ASP A 289 1.40 -6.21 -22.20
C ASP A 289 2.11 -6.77 -23.46
N PRO A 290 1.64 -6.50 -24.68
CA PRO A 290 2.24 -7.04 -25.90
C PRO A 290 3.72 -6.67 -26.11
N SER A 291 4.16 -5.54 -25.58
CA SER A 291 5.53 -5.00 -25.74
C SER A 291 6.41 -5.24 -24.52
N ALA A 292 5.83 -5.18 -23.32
CA ALA A 292 6.56 -5.26 -22.06
C ALA A 292 6.50 -6.63 -21.40
N GLY A 293 5.57 -7.50 -21.80
CA GLY A 293 5.36 -8.80 -21.19
C GLY A 293 4.48 -8.77 -19.94
N LYS A 294 4.60 -9.79 -19.11
CA LYS A 294 3.78 -9.94 -17.90
C LYS A 294 4.05 -8.81 -16.90
N TYR A 295 3.00 -8.39 -16.19
CA TYR A 295 3.06 -7.41 -15.12
C TYR A 295 2.09 -7.72 -13.99
N TRP A 296 2.37 -7.14 -12.82
CA TRP A 296 1.46 -7.06 -11.68
C TRP A 296 0.77 -5.71 -11.66
N TRP A 297 -0.53 -5.71 -11.37
CA TRP A 297 -1.34 -4.51 -11.20
C TRP A 297 -1.33 -4.13 -9.72
N VAL A 298 -0.76 -2.98 -9.39
CA VAL A 298 -0.39 -2.58 -8.03
C VAL A 298 -1.11 -1.31 -7.64
N LYS A 299 -1.74 -1.29 -6.46
CA LYS A 299 -2.27 -0.11 -5.79
C LYS A 299 -1.19 0.43 -4.84
N ASN A 300 -0.84 1.71 -5.01
CA ASN A 300 0.13 2.42 -4.18
C ASN A 300 -0.58 3.33 -3.18
N SER A 301 0.13 3.79 -2.17
CA SER A 301 -0.38 4.65 -1.08
C SER A 301 0.17 6.08 -1.14
N TRP A 302 0.39 6.61 -2.35
CA TRP A 302 0.88 7.99 -2.57
C TRP A 302 -0.18 8.91 -3.18
N GLY A 303 -1.47 8.59 -2.97
CA GLY A 303 -2.60 9.33 -3.49
C GLY A 303 -2.84 9.12 -5.00
N SER A 304 -4.03 9.48 -5.45
CA SER A 304 -4.45 9.29 -6.86
C SER A 304 -3.75 10.22 -7.85
N GLY A 305 -3.01 11.24 -7.38
CA GLY A 305 -2.21 12.13 -8.23
C GLY A 305 -0.91 11.52 -8.75
N TRP A 306 -0.48 10.39 -8.22
CA TRP A 306 0.72 9.67 -8.67
C TRP A 306 0.37 8.53 -9.63
N GLY A 307 1.24 8.26 -10.60
CA GLY A 307 1.11 7.13 -11.52
C GLY A 307 -0.18 7.11 -12.35
N GLU A 308 -0.75 5.93 -12.57
CA GLU A 308 -2.03 5.71 -13.25
C GLU A 308 -3.19 5.84 -12.24
N ASN A 309 -3.52 7.07 -11.79
CA ASN A 309 -4.50 7.34 -10.73
C ASN A 309 -4.20 6.64 -9.40
N GLY A 310 -2.94 6.58 -9.00
CA GLY A 310 -2.46 5.91 -7.79
C GLY A 310 -2.05 4.45 -7.98
N PHE A 311 -2.20 3.93 -9.19
CA PHE A 311 -1.79 2.57 -9.54
C PHE A 311 -0.52 2.56 -10.38
N VAL A 312 0.12 1.38 -10.43
CA VAL A 312 1.29 1.11 -11.27
C VAL A 312 1.26 -0.33 -11.78
N LYS A 313 1.68 -0.54 -13.03
CA LYS A 313 1.99 -1.86 -13.58
C LYS A 313 3.47 -2.12 -13.38
N ILE A 314 3.82 -3.12 -12.58
CA ILE A 314 5.21 -3.51 -12.34
C ILE A 314 5.52 -4.76 -13.13
N GLY A 315 6.56 -4.71 -13.98
CA GLY A 315 7.00 -5.86 -14.77
C GLY A 315 7.33 -7.07 -13.90
N HIS A 316 7.04 -8.25 -14.39
CA HIS A 316 7.35 -9.49 -13.70
C HIS A 316 8.86 -9.64 -13.47
N GLY A 317 9.26 -9.99 -12.25
CA GLY A 317 10.67 -10.09 -11.83
C GLY A 317 11.31 -8.75 -11.43
N GLU A 318 10.59 -7.63 -11.54
CA GLU A 318 11.12 -6.30 -11.25
C GLU A 318 11.04 -5.95 -9.76
N ILE A 319 12.04 -5.23 -9.29
CA ILE A 319 12.12 -4.59 -7.97
C ILE A 319 11.71 -5.46 -6.77
N GLY A 320 11.73 -6.79 -6.94
CA GLY A 320 11.51 -7.78 -5.87
C GLY A 320 10.04 -7.99 -5.49
N ILE A 321 9.10 -7.59 -6.33
CA ILE A 321 7.65 -7.62 -6.02
C ILE A 321 7.14 -9.02 -5.65
N GLU A 322 7.70 -10.09 -6.21
CA GLU A 322 7.27 -11.46 -5.94
C GLU A 322 7.78 -12.03 -4.60
N ASN A 323 8.71 -11.37 -3.93
CA ASN A 323 9.48 -11.98 -2.84
C ASN A 323 8.75 -12.05 -1.49
N SER A 324 7.62 -11.33 -1.32
CA SER A 324 7.09 -11.06 0.03
C SER A 324 5.57 -11.17 0.14
N TRP A 325 4.91 -11.99 -0.68
CA TRP A 325 3.46 -12.18 -0.63
C TRP A 325 2.97 -12.49 0.78
N THR A 326 2.15 -11.60 1.33
CA THR A 326 1.62 -11.72 2.69
C THR A 326 0.14 -11.36 2.69
N THR A 327 -0.67 -12.17 3.35
CA THR A 327 -2.12 -12.01 3.37
C THR A 327 -2.76 -12.81 4.52
N GLY A 328 -4.08 -12.92 4.52
CA GLY A 328 -4.85 -13.73 5.47
C GLY A 328 -6.27 -13.96 5.00
N TYR A 329 -6.92 -14.95 5.58
CA TYR A 329 -8.33 -15.18 5.34
C TYR A 329 -9.20 -14.24 6.17
N VAL A 330 -10.25 -13.76 5.55
CA VAL A 330 -11.29 -12.95 6.18
C VAL A 330 -12.62 -13.65 5.88
N VAL A 331 -13.24 -14.20 6.89
CA VAL A 331 -14.53 -14.89 6.76
C VAL A 331 -15.58 -14.07 7.49
N SER A 332 -16.71 -13.81 6.81
CA SER A 332 -17.89 -13.26 7.48
C SER A 332 -18.49 -14.34 8.40
N PHE A 333 -18.74 -13.98 9.63
CA PHE A 333 -19.57 -14.79 10.53
C PHE A 333 -21.04 -14.40 10.40
#